data_45fd3d67962dac1fbad16953c3545c33
#
_entry.id   45fd3d67962dac1fbad16953c3545c33
#
_cell.length_a   1.000
_cell.length_b   1.000
_cell.length_c   1.000
_cell.angle_alpha   90.00
_cell.angle_beta   90.00
_cell.angle_gamma   90.00
#
_symmetry.space_group_name_H-M   'P 1'
#
loop_
_entity.id
_entity.type
_entity.pdbx_description
1 polymer ?
#
loop_
_entity_poly.entity_id
_entity_poly.type
_entity_poly.pdbx_seq_one_letter_code
_entity_poly.pdbx_strand_id
1 'polypeptide(L)'
;MKSVLIILLSPLCLSTILHASPTSTPNPNPPTVYLIRHGEKPPDPGDSGLNADGFKRAECLREVFGVGSPYEIGHVMAPKINKRGQHRRSYETVLPVAQDLGLSVDTSCKRNHVKCVAKRIKEFKGTGNILISWRHGKMRQIVQELGYEDPPEYPDNRFDLIWTIPFPYDNITEIQSEECPELDVPVPAPLKVQE
;
A
#
# COMPACT_ATOMS: atom_id res chain seq x y z
N MET A 1 14.53 -62.25 53.48
CA MET A 1 15.11 -60.95 53.17
C MET A 1 14.37 -60.44 51.93
N LYS A 2 13.49 -59.43 52.07
CA LYS A 2 12.67 -58.85 50.96
C LYS A 2 13.26 -57.46 50.67
N SER A 3 13.90 -57.28 49.50
CA SER A 3 14.39 -56.00 49.03
C SER A 3 13.22 -55.19 48.48
N VAL A 4 13.03 -53.99 49.01
CA VAL A 4 12.05 -53.00 48.51
C VAL A 4 12.78 -52.04 47.53
N LEU A 5 12.32 -52.05 46.28
CA LEU A 5 12.84 -51.14 45.26
C LEU A 5 12.00 -49.86 45.32
N ILE A 6 12.63 -48.74 45.71
CA ILE A 6 12.01 -47.41 45.73
C ILE A 6 12.27 -46.76 44.35
N ILE A 7 11.20 -46.59 43.59
CA ILE A 7 11.21 -45.85 42.32
C ILE A 7 10.98 -44.36 42.63
N LEU A 8 12.02 -43.54 42.47
CA LEU A 8 11.90 -42.09 42.55
C LEU A 8 11.34 -41.52 41.21
N LEU A 9 10.10 -41.07 41.24
CA LEU A 9 9.50 -40.32 40.16
C LEU A 9 9.93 -38.85 40.24
N SER A 10 10.78 -38.42 39.31
CA SER A 10 11.08 -36.98 39.10
C SER A 10 9.95 -36.26 38.40
N PRO A 11 9.46 -35.11 38.88
CA PRO A 11 8.45 -34.32 38.16
C PRO A 11 9.12 -33.62 37.00
N LEU A 12 8.64 -33.91 35.80
CA LEU A 12 8.96 -33.20 34.55
C LEU A 12 8.32 -31.80 34.60
N CYS A 13 9.16 -30.79 34.82
CA CYS A 13 8.73 -29.39 34.82
C CYS A 13 8.56 -28.95 33.37
N LEU A 14 7.29 -28.93 32.90
CA LEU A 14 6.91 -28.48 31.54
C LEU A 14 6.93 -26.94 31.53
N SER A 15 8.06 -26.34 31.13
CA SER A 15 8.14 -24.90 30.94
C SER A 15 7.39 -24.48 29.69
N THR A 16 6.20 -23.93 29.88
CA THR A 16 5.45 -23.26 28.80
C THR A 16 6.11 -21.93 28.46
N ILE A 17 6.77 -21.90 27.29
CA ILE A 17 7.29 -20.64 26.74
C ILE A 17 6.09 -19.84 26.22
N LEU A 18 5.64 -18.83 26.96
CA LEU A 18 4.72 -17.83 26.46
C LEU A 18 5.43 -17.01 25.36
N HIS A 19 5.07 -17.26 24.12
CA HIS A 19 5.43 -16.36 23.03
C HIS A 19 4.59 -15.09 23.17
N ALA A 20 5.18 -14.04 23.73
CA ALA A 20 4.60 -12.71 23.68
C ALA A 20 4.64 -12.24 22.23
N SER A 21 3.46 -12.07 21.61
CA SER A 21 3.34 -11.38 20.33
C SER A 21 3.90 -9.96 20.49
N PRO A 22 4.71 -9.46 19.54
CA PRO A 22 5.20 -8.10 19.62
C PRO A 22 3.99 -7.14 19.58
N THR A 23 3.73 -6.46 20.68
CA THR A 23 2.82 -5.33 20.74
C THR A 23 3.47 -4.20 19.95
N SER A 24 2.99 -3.97 18.72
CA SER A 24 3.40 -2.80 17.93
C SER A 24 2.98 -1.55 18.68
N THR A 25 3.95 -0.76 19.15
CA THR A 25 3.69 0.58 19.66
C THR A 25 3.08 1.42 18.54
N PRO A 26 1.96 2.13 18.76
CA PRO A 26 1.40 3.01 17.75
C PRO A 26 2.46 3.99 17.27
N ASN A 27 2.57 4.20 15.95
CA ASN A 27 3.50 5.18 15.39
C ASN A 27 3.16 6.58 15.96
N PRO A 28 4.09 7.26 16.64
CA PRO A 28 3.83 8.59 17.19
C PRO A 28 3.62 9.65 16.10
N ASN A 29 4.04 9.37 14.87
CA ASN A 29 3.87 10.27 13.73
C ASN A 29 2.72 9.79 12.85
N PRO A 30 1.82 10.71 12.42
CA PRO A 30 0.80 10.40 11.42
C PRO A 30 1.45 9.87 10.13
N PRO A 31 0.83 8.88 9.46
CA PRO A 31 1.41 8.25 8.27
C PRO A 31 1.51 9.23 7.10
N THR A 32 2.53 9.09 6.28
CA THR A 32 2.54 9.64 4.92
C THR A 32 1.65 8.75 4.03
N VAL A 33 0.89 9.38 3.15
CA VAL A 33 0.10 8.69 2.12
C VAL A 33 0.83 8.72 0.80
N TYR A 34 1.05 7.54 0.22
CA TYR A 34 1.55 7.37 -1.14
C TYR A 34 0.39 6.93 -2.02
N LEU A 35 -0.04 7.82 -2.91
CA LEU A 35 -1.19 7.59 -3.77
C LEU A 35 -0.72 7.38 -5.20
N ILE A 36 -1.01 6.20 -5.74
CA ILE A 36 -0.66 5.78 -7.10
C ILE A 36 -1.90 5.44 -7.92
N ARG A 37 -1.76 5.47 -9.22
CA ARG A 37 -2.76 4.95 -10.15
C ARG A 37 -2.64 3.44 -10.25
N HIS A 38 -3.75 2.75 -10.57
CA HIS A 38 -3.68 1.34 -10.98
C HIS A 38 -2.84 1.16 -12.25
N GLY A 39 -2.21 0.03 -12.42
CA GLY A 39 -1.43 -0.34 -13.59
C GLY A 39 -2.25 -0.33 -14.90
N GLU A 40 -1.58 -0.57 -16.00
CA GLU A 40 -2.10 -0.53 -17.36
C GLU A 40 -3.28 -1.47 -17.52
N LYS A 41 -4.21 -1.06 -18.39
CA LYS A 41 -5.50 -1.75 -18.60
C LYS A 41 -5.62 -2.26 -20.02
N PRO A 42 -6.36 -3.35 -20.25
CA PRO A 42 -6.75 -3.76 -21.59
C PRO A 42 -7.52 -2.65 -22.35
N PRO A 43 -7.45 -2.62 -23.68
CA PRO A 43 -8.25 -1.69 -24.48
C PRO A 43 -9.75 -1.97 -24.36
N ASP A 44 -10.15 -3.21 -24.09
CA ASP A 44 -11.55 -3.57 -23.85
C ASP A 44 -12.05 -2.95 -22.52
N PRO A 45 -13.03 -2.04 -22.56
CA PRO A 45 -13.60 -1.45 -21.35
C PRO A 45 -14.35 -2.46 -20.47
N GLY A 46 -14.78 -3.59 -21.02
CA GLY A 46 -15.45 -4.69 -20.31
C GLY A 46 -14.50 -5.48 -19.42
N ASP A 47 -13.22 -5.56 -19.79
CA ASP A 47 -12.21 -6.19 -18.95
C ASP A 47 -11.83 -5.28 -17.79
N SER A 48 -12.05 -5.76 -16.57
CA SER A 48 -11.79 -5.00 -15.33
C SER A 48 -10.44 -5.29 -14.69
N GLY A 49 -9.61 -6.15 -15.28
CA GLY A 49 -8.28 -6.54 -14.84
C GLY A 49 -7.17 -5.66 -15.41
N LEU A 50 -5.92 -5.97 -15.02
CA LEU A 50 -4.71 -5.44 -15.64
C LEU A 50 -4.45 -6.12 -16.98
N ASN A 51 -3.75 -5.44 -17.90
CA ASN A 51 -3.12 -6.07 -19.05
C ASN A 51 -1.71 -6.58 -18.69
N ALA A 52 -0.97 -7.11 -19.67
CA ALA A 52 0.37 -7.63 -19.45
C ALA A 52 1.33 -6.59 -18.85
N ASP A 53 1.29 -5.35 -19.32
CA ASP A 53 2.15 -4.28 -18.80
C ASP A 53 1.73 -3.86 -17.39
N GLY A 54 0.42 -3.84 -17.09
CA GLY A 54 -0.07 -3.61 -15.74
C GLY A 54 0.40 -4.68 -14.74
N PHE A 55 0.51 -5.94 -15.16
CA PHE A 55 1.11 -6.97 -14.31
C PHE A 55 2.62 -6.80 -14.16
N LYS A 56 3.36 -6.39 -15.21
CA LYS A 56 4.78 -6.03 -15.08
C LYS A 56 4.97 -4.88 -14.09
N ARG A 57 4.10 -3.85 -14.14
CA ARG A 57 4.11 -2.77 -13.17
C ARG A 57 3.88 -3.28 -11.75
N ALA A 58 2.88 -4.12 -11.53
CA ALA A 58 2.61 -4.70 -10.22
C ALA A 58 3.83 -5.46 -9.65
N GLU A 59 4.60 -6.15 -10.50
CA GLU A 59 5.86 -6.79 -10.09
C GLU A 59 6.96 -5.76 -9.81
N CYS A 60 7.11 -4.71 -10.64
CA CYS A 60 8.06 -3.63 -10.40
C CYS A 60 7.80 -2.92 -9.06
N LEU A 61 6.55 -2.70 -8.71
CA LEU A 61 6.19 -2.03 -7.44
C LEU A 61 6.66 -2.79 -6.19
N ARG A 62 6.99 -4.07 -6.29
CA ARG A 62 7.62 -4.84 -5.20
C ARG A 62 9.01 -4.30 -4.85
N GLU A 63 9.76 -3.88 -5.88
CA GLU A 63 11.07 -3.25 -5.66
C GLU A 63 10.91 -1.82 -5.16
N VAL A 64 9.90 -1.08 -5.66
CA VAL A 64 9.67 0.31 -5.26
C VAL A 64 9.20 0.42 -3.81
N PHE A 65 8.16 -0.34 -3.43
CA PHE A 65 7.50 -0.23 -2.13
C PHE A 65 7.73 -1.43 -1.19
N GLY A 66 8.52 -2.40 -1.60
CA GLY A 66 8.71 -3.64 -0.88
C GLY A 66 9.56 -3.53 0.39
N VAL A 67 9.99 -4.67 0.90
CA VAL A 67 10.77 -4.78 2.13
C VAL A 67 12.08 -3.99 2.02
N GLY A 68 12.31 -3.11 3.00
CA GLY A 68 13.53 -2.28 3.04
C GLY A 68 13.50 -1.03 2.17
N SER A 69 12.38 -0.76 1.46
CA SER A 69 12.20 0.50 0.74
C SER A 69 12.08 1.69 1.71
N PRO A 70 12.42 2.91 1.28
CA PRO A 70 12.31 4.10 2.13
C PRO A 70 10.85 4.50 2.41
N TYR A 71 9.90 3.85 1.76
CA TYR A 71 8.48 4.16 1.92
C TYR A 71 7.85 3.59 3.19
N GLU A 72 8.48 2.57 3.82
CA GLU A 72 8.04 1.98 5.08
C GLU A 72 6.54 1.68 5.15
N ILE A 73 6.00 0.99 4.13
CA ILE A 73 4.56 0.75 4.00
C ILE A 73 4.07 -0.19 5.11
N GLY A 74 3.09 0.28 5.88
CA GLY A 74 2.41 -0.48 6.93
C GLY A 74 0.92 -0.70 6.67
N HIS A 75 0.37 -0.10 5.63
CA HIS A 75 -1.03 -0.27 5.23
C HIS A 75 -1.20 -0.12 3.73
N VAL A 76 -1.99 -1.00 3.12
CA VAL A 76 -2.24 -0.98 1.67
C VAL A 76 -3.74 -0.91 1.42
N MET A 77 -4.17 0.01 0.54
CA MET A 77 -5.58 0.22 0.23
C MET A 77 -5.87 0.15 -1.26
N ALA A 78 -7.02 -0.42 -1.60
CA ALA A 78 -7.58 -0.43 -2.95
C ALA A 78 -9.11 -0.39 -2.90
N PRO A 79 -9.80 -0.05 -4.01
CA PRO A 79 -11.26 -0.06 -4.04
C PRO A 79 -11.82 -1.46 -3.84
N LYS A 80 -13.00 -1.52 -3.22
CA LYS A 80 -13.76 -2.76 -3.10
C LYS A 80 -14.07 -3.36 -4.47
N ILE A 81 -13.66 -4.61 -4.69
CA ILE A 81 -14.08 -5.41 -5.83
C ILE A 81 -15.58 -5.69 -5.68
N ASN A 82 -16.36 -5.44 -6.70
CA ASN A 82 -17.80 -5.69 -6.63
C ASN A 82 -18.14 -7.19 -6.83
N LYS A 83 -19.40 -7.54 -6.62
CA LYS A 83 -19.88 -8.94 -6.75
C LYS A 83 -19.70 -9.55 -8.16
N ARG A 84 -19.48 -8.70 -9.19
CA ARG A 84 -19.22 -9.12 -10.56
C ARG A 84 -17.72 -9.22 -10.89
N GLY A 85 -16.82 -9.10 -9.89
CA GLY A 85 -15.38 -9.11 -10.06
C GLY A 85 -14.81 -7.83 -10.72
N GLN A 86 -15.60 -6.77 -10.83
CA GLN A 86 -15.14 -5.50 -11.40
C GLN A 86 -14.40 -4.65 -10.36
N HIS A 87 -13.63 -3.67 -10.82
CA HIS A 87 -12.80 -2.73 -10.02
C HIS A 87 -11.53 -3.38 -9.43
N ARG A 88 -11.06 -4.48 -10.01
CA ARG A 88 -9.94 -5.23 -9.45
C ARG A 88 -8.56 -4.68 -9.82
N ARG A 89 -8.42 -3.83 -10.86
CA ARG A 89 -7.11 -3.30 -11.32
C ARG A 89 -6.25 -2.75 -10.18
N SER A 90 -6.80 -1.83 -9.39
CA SER A 90 -6.06 -1.23 -8.27
C SER A 90 -5.66 -2.27 -7.21
N TYR A 91 -6.50 -3.25 -6.96
CA TYR A 91 -6.18 -4.36 -6.07
C TYR A 91 -5.03 -5.21 -6.65
N GLU A 92 -5.14 -5.60 -7.92
CA GLU A 92 -4.12 -6.39 -8.61
C GLU A 92 -2.77 -5.65 -8.70
N THR A 93 -2.79 -4.32 -8.81
CA THR A 93 -1.57 -3.49 -8.84
C THR A 93 -0.78 -3.58 -7.54
N VAL A 94 -1.42 -3.58 -6.38
CA VAL A 94 -0.72 -3.53 -5.09
C VAL A 94 -0.70 -4.86 -4.35
N LEU A 95 -1.34 -5.89 -4.88
CA LEU A 95 -1.39 -7.20 -4.25
C LEU A 95 -0.01 -7.83 -4.05
N PRO A 96 0.92 -7.83 -5.04
CA PRO A 96 2.26 -8.39 -4.85
C PRO A 96 3.05 -7.69 -3.74
N VAL A 97 3.01 -6.35 -3.70
CA VAL A 97 3.62 -5.55 -2.63
C VAL A 97 3.05 -5.92 -1.26
N ALA A 98 1.72 -5.99 -1.14
CA ALA A 98 1.08 -6.35 0.11
C ALA A 98 1.49 -7.74 0.59
N GLN A 99 1.59 -8.71 -0.33
CA GLN A 99 2.04 -10.08 -0.02
C GLN A 99 3.47 -10.11 0.49
N ASP A 100 4.41 -9.40 -0.14
CA ASP A 100 5.82 -9.33 0.27
C ASP A 100 5.98 -8.69 1.67
N LEU A 101 5.15 -7.70 1.96
CA LEU A 101 5.13 -7.03 3.26
C LEU A 101 4.34 -7.79 4.35
N GLY A 102 3.73 -8.93 4.02
CA GLY A 102 2.88 -9.68 4.94
C GLY A 102 1.59 -8.94 5.32
N LEU A 103 1.14 -8.00 4.46
CA LEU A 103 -0.04 -7.18 4.68
C LEU A 103 -1.24 -7.69 3.88
N SER A 104 -2.44 -7.37 4.34
CA SER A 104 -3.66 -7.52 3.57
C SER A 104 -4.05 -6.19 2.92
N VAL A 105 -4.59 -6.24 1.69
CA VAL A 105 -5.11 -5.04 1.03
C VAL A 105 -6.48 -4.67 1.62
N ASP A 106 -6.59 -3.48 2.23
CA ASP A 106 -7.87 -2.93 2.70
C ASP A 106 -8.76 -2.53 1.52
N THR A 107 -9.81 -3.29 1.28
CA THR A 107 -10.80 -3.03 0.24
C THR A 107 -12.15 -2.61 0.82
N SER A 108 -12.17 -2.00 1.99
CA SER A 108 -13.41 -1.61 2.69
C SER A 108 -14.17 -0.49 1.97
N CYS A 109 -13.49 0.38 1.22
CA CYS A 109 -14.07 1.53 0.56
C CYS A 109 -14.50 1.23 -0.89
N LYS A 110 -15.73 1.61 -1.26
CA LYS A 110 -16.18 1.52 -2.66
C LYS A 110 -15.45 2.53 -3.53
N ARG A 111 -15.24 2.20 -4.81
CA ARG A 111 -14.48 2.98 -5.80
C ARG A 111 -14.79 4.48 -5.85
N ASN A 112 -16.04 4.87 -5.66
CA ASN A 112 -16.48 6.26 -5.74
C ASN A 112 -16.66 6.93 -4.36
N HIS A 113 -16.43 6.22 -3.25
CA HIS A 113 -16.61 6.75 -1.90
C HIS A 113 -15.31 7.33 -1.35
N VAL A 114 -14.85 8.44 -1.93
CA VAL A 114 -13.59 9.12 -1.56
C VAL A 114 -13.57 9.56 -0.08
N LYS A 115 -14.71 9.96 0.49
CA LYS A 115 -14.84 10.27 1.92
C LYS A 115 -14.52 9.06 2.82
N CYS A 116 -14.86 7.85 2.39
CA CYS A 116 -14.48 6.63 3.09
C CYS A 116 -12.96 6.47 3.12
N VAL A 117 -12.28 6.72 2.00
CA VAL A 117 -10.81 6.62 1.90
C VAL A 117 -10.16 7.63 2.85
N ALA A 118 -10.55 8.91 2.78
CA ALA A 118 -10.01 9.95 3.65
C ALA A 118 -10.25 9.65 5.14
N LYS A 119 -11.43 9.13 5.49
CA LYS A 119 -11.74 8.69 6.86
C LYS A 119 -10.79 7.57 7.31
N ARG A 120 -10.58 6.54 6.48
CA ARG A 120 -9.69 5.41 6.82
C ARG A 120 -8.25 5.87 7.04
N ILE A 121 -7.76 6.82 6.23
CA ILE A 121 -6.43 7.41 6.38
C ILE A 121 -6.33 8.15 7.73
N LYS A 122 -7.28 9.06 8.03
CA LYS A 122 -7.28 9.88 9.26
C LYS A 122 -7.44 9.03 10.53
N GLU A 123 -8.10 7.88 10.44
CA GLU A 123 -8.32 6.94 11.55
C GLU A 123 -7.24 5.87 11.68
N PHE A 124 -6.28 5.78 10.76
CA PHE A 124 -5.23 4.76 10.82
C PHE A 124 -4.35 4.94 12.07
N LYS A 125 -4.20 3.85 12.82
CA LYS A 125 -3.42 3.81 14.09
C LYS A 125 -2.30 2.77 14.05
N GLY A 126 -2.06 2.16 12.89
CA GLY A 126 -0.97 1.22 12.71
C GLY A 126 0.40 1.90 12.62
N THR A 127 1.40 1.11 12.40
CA THR A 127 2.77 1.56 12.13
C THR A 127 3.02 1.70 10.63
N GLY A 128 4.00 2.53 10.25
CA GLY A 128 4.38 2.76 8.85
C GLY A 128 3.41 3.68 8.10
N ASN A 129 3.64 3.77 6.80
CA ASN A 129 2.92 4.65 5.88
C ASN A 129 1.82 3.91 5.11
N ILE A 130 1.02 4.65 4.35
CA ILE A 130 -0.14 4.11 3.64
C ILE A 130 0.10 4.17 2.13
N LEU A 131 0.09 3.02 1.46
CA LEU A 131 0.07 2.91 0.00
C LEU A 131 -1.36 2.75 -0.48
N ILE A 132 -1.78 3.60 -1.41
CA ILE A 132 -3.13 3.57 -1.99
C ILE A 132 -3.04 3.46 -3.50
N SER A 133 -3.58 2.40 -4.09
CA SER A 133 -3.81 2.34 -5.52
C SER A 133 -5.25 2.67 -5.84
N TRP A 134 -5.46 3.65 -6.74
CA TRP A 134 -6.81 4.06 -7.12
C TRP A 134 -6.94 4.38 -8.61
N ARG A 135 -8.16 4.71 -9.07
CA ARG A 135 -8.37 5.22 -10.42
C ARG A 135 -8.01 6.71 -10.48
N HIS A 136 -7.27 7.13 -11.51
CA HIS A 136 -6.81 8.51 -11.67
C HIS A 136 -7.94 9.55 -11.54
N GLY A 137 -9.10 9.36 -12.19
CA GLY A 137 -10.22 10.30 -12.13
C GLY A 137 -10.90 10.42 -10.75
N LYS A 138 -10.33 9.83 -9.67
CA LYS A 138 -10.78 10.01 -8.29
C LYS A 138 -9.64 10.40 -7.34
N MET A 139 -8.40 10.34 -7.79
CA MET A 139 -7.25 10.66 -6.94
C MET A 139 -7.30 12.10 -6.45
N ARG A 140 -7.57 13.06 -7.33
CA ARG A 140 -7.77 14.46 -6.95
C ARG A 140 -8.81 14.61 -5.84
N GLN A 141 -9.97 13.98 -5.98
CA GLN A 141 -11.05 14.05 -4.99
C GLN A 141 -10.67 13.41 -3.65
N ILE A 142 -9.84 12.34 -3.64
CA ILE A 142 -9.33 11.76 -2.40
C ILE A 142 -8.46 12.78 -1.67
N VAL A 143 -7.57 13.47 -2.38
CA VAL A 143 -6.66 14.47 -1.81
C VAL A 143 -7.44 15.70 -1.31
N GLN A 144 -8.50 16.13 -2.01
CA GLN A 144 -9.40 17.18 -1.55
C GLN A 144 -10.10 16.80 -0.22
N GLU A 145 -10.58 15.59 -0.09
CA GLU A 145 -11.21 15.11 1.17
C GLU A 145 -10.20 14.97 2.33
N LEU A 146 -8.92 14.89 2.02
CA LEU A 146 -7.86 14.93 3.04
C LEU A 146 -7.61 16.34 3.57
N GLY A 147 -7.73 17.37 2.72
CA GLY A 147 -7.56 18.76 3.14
C GLY A 147 -6.88 19.68 2.13
N TYR A 148 -6.34 19.16 1.04
CA TYR A 148 -5.75 19.98 -0.03
C TYR A 148 -6.86 20.55 -0.92
N GLU A 149 -7.07 21.87 -0.91
CA GLU A 149 -8.20 22.52 -1.60
C GLU A 149 -8.15 22.36 -3.11
N ASP A 150 -6.99 22.56 -3.73
CA ASP A 150 -6.82 22.54 -5.18
C ASP A 150 -5.66 21.64 -5.66
N PRO A 151 -5.76 20.31 -5.45
CA PRO A 151 -4.74 19.38 -5.95
C PRO A 151 -4.78 19.28 -7.47
N PRO A 152 -3.65 18.97 -8.12
CA PRO A 152 -3.58 18.78 -9.56
C PRO A 152 -4.45 17.61 -10.03
N GLU A 153 -4.80 17.61 -11.32
CA GLU A 153 -5.33 16.42 -11.96
C GLU A 153 -4.21 15.42 -12.23
N TYR A 154 -4.50 14.14 -12.07
CA TYR A 154 -3.56 13.09 -12.46
C TYR A 154 -3.59 12.95 -14.00
N PRO A 155 -2.44 13.00 -14.70
CA PRO A 155 -2.39 12.92 -16.16
C PRO A 155 -2.98 11.62 -16.70
N ASP A 156 -3.84 11.72 -17.72
CA ASP A 156 -4.54 10.57 -18.29
C ASP A 156 -3.63 9.54 -18.96
N ASN A 157 -2.50 10.02 -19.51
CA ASN A 157 -1.51 9.20 -20.23
C ASN A 157 -0.39 8.64 -19.37
N ARG A 158 -0.39 8.89 -18.05
CA ARG A 158 0.61 8.38 -17.11
C ARG A 158 0.01 7.31 -16.21
N PHE A 159 0.83 6.33 -15.83
CA PHE A 159 0.47 5.27 -14.89
C PHE A 159 1.43 5.19 -13.71
N ASP A 160 2.56 5.86 -13.80
CA ASP A 160 3.76 5.70 -13.00
C ASP A 160 3.98 6.78 -11.92
N LEU A 161 3.03 7.69 -11.71
CA LEU A 161 3.26 8.78 -10.76
C LEU A 161 2.85 8.39 -9.34
N ILE A 162 3.79 8.59 -8.42
CA ILE A 162 3.60 8.50 -6.97
C ILE A 162 3.32 9.91 -6.45
N TRP A 163 2.18 10.13 -5.83
CA TRP A 163 1.89 11.36 -5.08
C TRP A 163 2.21 11.16 -3.61
N THR A 164 3.17 11.92 -3.08
CA THR A 164 3.56 11.90 -1.67
C THR A 164 2.78 12.96 -0.90
N ILE A 165 1.97 12.54 0.07
CA ILE A 165 1.04 13.38 0.82
C ILE A 165 1.27 13.16 2.32
N PRO A 166 2.19 13.92 2.96
CA PRO A 166 2.44 13.82 4.40
C PRO A 166 1.33 14.49 5.20
N PHE A 167 1.24 14.17 6.49
CA PHE A 167 0.40 14.95 7.41
C PHE A 167 0.85 16.43 7.44
N PRO A 168 -0.05 17.41 7.46
CA PRO A 168 -1.50 17.31 7.71
C PRO A 168 -2.37 17.01 6.48
N TYR A 169 -1.80 16.57 5.37
CA TYR A 169 -2.46 16.17 4.11
C TYR A 169 -3.05 17.34 3.30
N ASP A 170 -2.54 18.53 3.51
CA ASP A 170 -2.99 19.77 2.87
C ASP A 170 -2.25 20.11 1.58
N ASN A 171 -1.27 19.29 1.19
CA ASN A 171 -0.56 19.41 -0.07
C ASN A 171 0.02 18.06 -0.55
N ILE A 172 0.46 18.03 -1.81
CA ILE A 172 1.31 16.99 -2.37
C ILE A 172 2.74 17.55 -2.38
N THR A 173 3.62 16.99 -1.56
CA THR A 173 4.99 17.49 -1.42
C THR A 173 5.91 17.02 -2.52
N GLU A 174 5.57 15.91 -3.17
CA GLU A 174 6.37 15.33 -4.25
C GLU A 174 5.48 14.56 -5.22
N ILE A 175 5.83 14.66 -6.50
CA ILE A 175 5.28 13.82 -7.58
C ILE A 175 6.48 13.26 -8.34
N GLN A 176 6.68 11.94 -8.24
CA GLN A 176 7.80 11.26 -8.88
C GLN A 176 7.34 10.03 -9.66
N SER A 177 8.17 9.55 -10.59
CA SER A 177 7.91 8.32 -11.31
C SER A 177 8.20 7.10 -10.45
N GLU A 178 7.48 6.01 -10.68
CA GLU A 178 7.78 4.67 -10.15
C GLU A 178 9.07 4.10 -10.77
N GLU A 179 9.52 4.66 -11.91
CA GLU A 179 10.72 4.26 -12.65
C GLU A 179 10.75 2.77 -13.03
N CYS A 180 9.58 2.21 -13.34
CA CYS A 180 9.47 0.81 -13.76
C CYS A 180 10.16 0.59 -15.12
N PRO A 181 11.17 -0.29 -15.21
CA PRO A 181 11.88 -0.55 -16.45
C PRO A 181 10.94 -0.96 -17.58
N GLU A 182 11.22 -0.50 -18.80
CA GLU A 182 10.45 -0.76 -20.03
C GLU A 182 9.01 -0.19 -20.06
N LEU A 183 8.51 0.35 -18.94
CA LEU A 183 7.17 0.94 -18.85
C LEU A 183 7.20 2.46 -18.74
N ASP A 184 8.17 2.98 -18.01
CA ASP A 184 8.22 4.40 -17.69
C ASP A 184 9.30 5.10 -18.51
N VAL A 185 8.94 6.25 -19.06
CA VAL A 185 9.92 7.10 -19.74
C VAL A 185 10.75 7.79 -18.65
N PRO A 186 12.09 7.70 -18.69
CA PRO A 186 12.92 8.43 -17.74
C PRO A 186 12.54 9.91 -17.76
N VAL A 187 12.20 10.48 -16.61
CA VAL A 187 12.03 11.93 -16.49
C VAL A 187 13.43 12.55 -16.67
N PRO A 188 13.65 13.43 -17.66
CA PRO A 188 14.93 14.11 -17.77
C PRO A 188 15.24 14.78 -16.44
N ALA A 189 16.47 14.57 -15.92
CA ALA A 189 16.91 15.26 -14.72
C ALA A 189 16.65 16.78 -14.86
N PRO A 190 16.16 17.46 -13.81
CA PRO A 190 15.95 18.90 -13.89
C PRO A 190 17.24 19.56 -14.31
N LEU A 191 17.19 20.34 -15.39
CA LEU A 191 18.33 21.15 -15.84
C LEU A 191 18.76 21.99 -14.64
N LYS A 192 19.97 21.73 -14.12
CA LYS A 192 20.60 22.64 -13.14
C LYS A 192 20.75 23.97 -13.82
N VAL A 193 19.93 24.94 -13.45
CA VAL A 193 20.15 26.32 -13.79
C VAL A 193 21.47 26.68 -13.10
N GLN A 194 22.52 26.89 -13.89
CA GLN A 194 23.78 27.44 -13.38
C GLN A 194 23.47 28.88 -12.96
N GLU A 195 23.66 29.17 -11.67
CA GLU A 195 23.70 30.53 -11.12
C GLU A 195 24.91 31.33 -11.69
#